data_8cf88b06d60251ecbdec27e63ccbea9d
#
_entry.id   8cf88b06d60251ecbdec27e63ccbea9d
#
_cell.length_a   1.000
_cell.length_b   1.000
_cell.length_c   1.000
_cell.angle_alpha   90.00
_cell.angle_beta   90.00
_cell.angle_gamma   90.00
#
_symmetry.space_group_name_H-M   'P 1'
#
loop_
_entity.id
_entity.type
_entity.pdbx_description
1 polymer ?
#
loop_
_entity_poly.entity_id
_entity_poly.type
_entity_poly.pdbx_seq_one_letter_code
_entity_poly.pdbx_strand_id
1 'polypeptide(L)'
;MNIKELDNIQAESAEAAIQIAAKELLCNPTQLKAIPTTPGTFNVFVKQSPALIAKEYLENIFKTLDIDLKIEFRTLEQGKLIVFNLETSENAFLIGNRGNTLHSLAVLTKIATKQFCEEQTEVVLDISGYLAKRKTILEILATKEAKKVLASKASVELKNLNAYERHIIHEKLSDWKKIQTHSHGEGKDRVLTISFVENKKPNPESEE
;
A
#
# COMPACT_ATOMS: atom_id res chain seq x y z
N MET A 1 -20.16 -4.47 6.56
CA MET A 1 -19.18 -5.43 7.09
C MET A 1 -19.94 -6.43 7.94
N ASN A 2 -20.15 -7.66 7.44
CA ASN A 2 -20.80 -8.73 8.22
C ASN A 2 -19.73 -9.51 9.01
N ILE A 3 -18.97 -8.79 9.83
CA ILE A 3 -18.13 -9.43 10.83
C ILE A 3 -19.10 -9.99 11.87
N LYS A 4 -19.03 -11.30 12.17
CA LYS A 4 -19.70 -11.83 13.34
C LYS A 4 -19.04 -11.19 14.56
N GLU A 5 -19.71 -10.23 15.15
CA GLU A 5 -19.24 -9.35 16.21
C GLU A 5 -20.22 -9.44 17.36
N LEU A 6 -19.69 -9.46 18.57
CA LEU A 6 -20.44 -9.27 19.81
C LEU A 6 -19.93 -8.01 20.48
N ASP A 7 -20.80 -7.03 20.58
CA ASP A 7 -20.50 -5.74 21.21
C ASP A 7 -20.80 -5.77 22.71
N ASN A 8 -20.00 -4.98 23.45
CA ASN A 8 -20.24 -4.67 24.85
C ASN A 8 -20.28 -5.89 25.79
N ILE A 9 -19.43 -6.89 25.56
CA ILE A 9 -19.28 -8.02 26.48
C ILE A 9 -18.60 -7.54 27.76
N GLN A 10 -19.29 -7.69 28.90
CA GLN A 10 -18.71 -7.42 30.21
C GLN A 10 -17.90 -8.61 30.69
N ALA A 11 -16.61 -8.38 30.99
CA ALA A 11 -15.68 -9.40 31.45
C ALA A 11 -14.53 -8.78 32.25
N GLU A 12 -13.93 -9.56 33.13
CA GLU A 12 -12.78 -9.11 33.94
C GLU A 12 -11.48 -9.03 33.10
N SER A 13 -11.42 -9.79 31.99
CA SER A 13 -10.26 -9.79 31.09
C SER A 13 -10.67 -10.06 29.64
N ALA A 14 -9.76 -9.79 28.71
CA ALA A 14 -9.94 -10.11 27.28
C ALA A 14 -10.14 -11.61 27.03
N GLU A 15 -9.42 -12.47 27.77
CA GLU A 15 -9.58 -13.93 27.69
C GLU A 15 -10.98 -14.36 28.14
N ALA A 16 -11.50 -13.79 29.24
CA ALA A 16 -12.85 -14.07 29.72
C ALA A 16 -13.91 -13.62 28.70
N ALA A 17 -13.76 -12.45 28.09
CA ALA A 17 -14.63 -11.96 27.03
C ALA A 17 -14.61 -12.90 25.80
N ILE A 18 -13.44 -13.40 25.39
CA ILE A 18 -13.30 -14.36 24.30
C ILE A 18 -14.01 -15.69 24.62
N GLN A 19 -13.93 -16.19 25.86
CA GLN A 19 -14.60 -17.42 26.25
C GLN A 19 -16.14 -17.28 26.24
N ILE A 20 -16.66 -16.13 26.64
CA ILE A 20 -18.08 -15.81 26.56
C ILE A 20 -18.52 -15.79 25.08
N ALA A 21 -17.82 -15.02 24.26
CA ALA A 21 -18.12 -14.87 22.83
C ALA A 21 -18.01 -16.19 22.07
N ALA A 22 -17.02 -17.04 22.40
CA ALA A 22 -16.83 -18.34 21.76
C ALA A 22 -18.05 -19.27 21.94
N LYS A 23 -18.68 -19.25 23.10
CA LYS A 23 -19.89 -20.01 23.38
C LYS A 23 -21.10 -19.46 22.60
N GLU A 24 -21.22 -18.14 22.49
CA GLU A 24 -22.34 -17.50 21.81
C GLU A 24 -22.22 -17.56 20.29
N LEU A 25 -21.03 -17.37 19.75
CA LEU A 25 -20.75 -17.43 18.31
C LEU A 25 -20.54 -18.86 17.80
N LEU A 26 -20.51 -19.86 18.68
CA LEU A 26 -20.24 -21.28 18.37
C LEU A 26 -18.96 -21.48 17.57
N CYS A 27 -17.87 -20.78 17.93
CA CYS A 27 -16.59 -20.85 17.26
C CYS A 27 -15.44 -21.10 18.23
N ASN A 28 -14.26 -21.45 17.69
CA ASN A 28 -13.09 -21.71 18.53
C ASN A 28 -12.56 -20.39 19.14
N PRO A 29 -12.26 -20.32 20.45
CA PRO A 29 -11.69 -19.15 21.10
C PRO A 29 -10.43 -18.59 20.40
N THR A 30 -9.62 -19.46 19.78
CA THR A 30 -8.42 -19.03 19.02
C THR A 30 -8.72 -18.20 17.78
N GLN A 31 -9.95 -18.29 17.28
CA GLN A 31 -10.45 -17.52 16.12
C GLN A 31 -11.03 -16.17 16.50
N LEU A 32 -11.05 -15.83 17.80
CA LEU A 32 -11.64 -14.61 18.31
C LEU A 32 -10.56 -13.61 18.75
N LYS A 33 -10.90 -12.33 18.67
CA LYS A 33 -10.13 -11.22 19.20
C LYS A 33 -11.06 -10.32 20.01
N ALA A 34 -10.65 -9.96 21.21
CA ALA A 34 -11.33 -8.99 22.05
C ALA A 34 -10.59 -7.64 22.00
N ILE A 35 -11.32 -6.56 21.78
CA ILE A 35 -10.80 -5.18 21.89
C ILE A 35 -11.52 -4.50 23.05
N PRO A 36 -10.79 -3.93 24.03
CA PRO A 36 -11.41 -3.17 25.12
C PRO A 36 -11.99 -1.88 24.57
N THR A 37 -13.22 -1.57 24.98
CA THR A 37 -13.92 -0.32 24.65
C THR A 37 -13.98 0.61 25.85
N THR A 38 -14.35 0.08 27.00
CA THR A 38 -14.33 0.78 28.29
C THR A 38 -13.80 -0.18 29.37
N PRO A 39 -13.39 0.28 30.55
CA PRO A 39 -12.95 -0.59 31.63
C PRO A 39 -13.97 -1.72 31.92
N GLY A 40 -13.55 -2.97 31.75
CA GLY A 40 -14.40 -4.14 31.95
C GLY A 40 -15.37 -4.47 30.82
N THR A 41 -15.29 -3.77 29.68
CA THR A 41 -16.15 -4.01 28.50
C THR A 41 -15.32 -4.25 27.25
N PHE A 42 -15.69 -5.26 26.46
CA PHE A 42 -14.95 -5.70 25.28
C PHE A 42 -15.89 -5.88 24.08
N ASN A 43 -15.40 -5.51 22.92
CA ASN A 43 -15.98 -5.97 21.66
C ASN A 43 -15.18 -7.19 21.18
N VAL A 44 -15.87 -8.26 20.84
CA VAL A 44 -15.25 -9.51 20.41
C VAL A 44 -15.70 -9.86 18.99
N PHE A 45 -14.74 -10.11 18.11
CA PHE A 45 -15.00 -10.46 16.72
C PHE A 45 -14.18 -11.66 16.28
N VAL A 46 -14.67 -12.32 15.22
CA VAL A 46 -13.96 -13.43 14.59
C VAL A 46 -12.73 -12.87 13.84
N LYS A 47 -11.54 -13.39 14.15
CA LYS A 47 -10.32 -13.08 13.40
C LYS A 47 -10.53 -13.50 11.93
N GLN A 48 -10.53 -12.55 11.05
CA GLN A 48 -10.56 -12.82 9.61
C GLN A 48 -9.15 -12.74 9.03
N SER A 49 -8.95 -13.45 7.92
CA SER A 49 -7.72 -13.28 7.14
C SER A 49 -7.59 -11.82 6.69
N PRO A 50 -6.39 -11.20 6.82
CA PRO A 50 -6.14 -9.83 6.33
C PRO A 50 -6.62 -9.63 4.89
N ALA A 51 -6.45 -10.65 4.04
CA ALA A 51 -6.89 -10.61 2.66
C ALA A 51 -8.42 -10.53 2.49
N LEU A 52 -9.17 -11.22 3.34
CA LEU A 52 -10.64 -11.18 3.30
C LEU A 52 -11.18 -9.85 3.82
N ILE A 53 -10.58 -9.29 4.87
CA ILE A 53 -10.93 -7.95 5.38
C ILE A 53 -10.68 -6.89 4.31
N ALA A 54 -9.49 -6.92 3.69
CA ALA A 54 -9.13 -5.98 2.63
C ALA A 54 -10.07 -6.12 1.42
N LYS A 55 -10.42 -7.35 1.03
CA LYS A 55 -11.36 -7.62 -0.06
C LYS A 55 -12.74 -7.05 0.24
N GLU A 56 -13.31 -7.36 1.41
CA GLU A 56 -14.62 -6.86 1.82
C GLU A 56 -14.65 -5.33 1.90
N TYR A 57 -13.57 -4.71 2.42
CA TYR A 57 -13.43 -3.26 2.44
C TYR A 57 -13.49 -2.65 1.04
N LEU A 58 -12.76 -3.21 0.08
CA LEU A 58 -12.78 -2.78 -1.31
C LEU A 58 -14.18 -2.99 -1.93
N GLU A 59 -14.78 -4.17 -1.78
CA GLU A 59 -16.12 -4.46 -2.30
C GLU A 59 -17.17 -3.47 -1.79
N ASN A 60 -17.12 -3.11 -0.51
CA ASN A 60 -18.04 -2.14 0.08
C ASN A 60 -17.86 -0.73 -0.49
N ILE A 61 -16.61 -0.27 -0.67
CA ILE A 61 -16.32 1.03 -1.31
C ILE A 61 -16.91 1.07 -2.71
N PHE A 62 -16.60 0.08 -3.55
CA PHE A 62 -17.00 0.08 -4.94
C PHE A 62 -18.52 -0.11 -5.12
N LYS A 63 -19.13 -0.90 -4.26
CA LYS A 63 -20.59 -1.00 -4.18
C LYS A 63 -21.24 0.34 -3.85
N THR A 64 -20.66 1.12 -2.94
CA THR A 64 -21.20 2.46 -2.59
C THR A 64 -21.03 3.45 -3.73
N LEU A 65 -19.99 3.28 -4.57
CA LEU A 65 -19.74 4.12 -5.74
C LEU A 65 -20.51 3.66 -6.99
N ASP A 66 -21.29 2.58 -6.90
CA ASP A 66 -22.00 1.94 -8.03
C ASP A 66 -21.04 1.56 -9.17
N ILE A 67 -19.86 1.05 -8.81
CA ILE A 67 -18.84 0.61 -9.75
C ILE A 67 -18.73 -0.92 -9.70
N ASP A 68 -18.95 -1.56 -10.83
CA ASP A 68 -18.71 -3.00 -10.98
C ASP A 68 -17.20 -3.29 -10.93
N LEU A 69 -16.81 -4.12 -9.99
CA LEU A 69 -15.42 -4.46 -9.75
C LEU A 69 -15.24 -5.97 -9.61
N LYS A 70 -14.35 -6.54 -10.42
CA LYS A 70 -13.83 -7.89 -10.20
C LYS A 70 -12.55 -7.81 -9.38
N ILE A 71 -12.51 -8.53 -8.27
CA ILE A 71 -11.37 -8.55 -7.35
C ILE A 71 -10.78 -9.95 -7.32
N GLU A 72 -9.53 -10.07 -7.74
CA GLU A 72 -8.72 -11.25 -7.53
C GLU A 72 -7.56 -10.89 -6.60
N PHE A 73 -7.18 -11.80 -5.71
CA PHE A 73 -6.03 -11.56 -4.84
C PHE A 73 -5.17 -12.80 -4.67
N ARG A 74 -3.92 -12.57 -4.34
CA ARG A 74 -2.95 -13.59 -3.95
C ARG A 74 -2.18 -13.12 -2.73
N THR A 75 -1.86 -14.08 -1.85
CA THR A 75 -1.09 -13.83 -0.64
C THR A 75 0.33 -14.37 -0.86
N LEU A 76 1.32 -13.56 -0.59
CA LEU A 76 2.74 -13.86 -0.72
C LEU A 76 3.43 -13.69 0.63
N GLU A 77 4.68 -14.17 0.73
CA GLU A 77 5.52 -14.01 1.93
C GLU A 77 4.84 -14.48 3.22
N GLN A 78 4.22 -15.65 3.17
CA GLN A 78 3.51 -16.27 4.31
C GLN A 78 2.42 -15.35 4.92
N GLY A 79 1.74 -14.55 4.09
CA GLY A 79 0.67 -13.67 4.54
C GLY A 79 1.06 -12.21 4.75
N LYS A 80 2.34 -11.87 4.67
CA LYS A 80 2.84 -10.51 4.89
C LYS A 80 2.56 -9.57 3.73
N LEU A 81 2.38 -10.09 2.51
CA LEU A 81 2.08 -9.31 1.32
C LEU A 81 0.82 -9.82 0.64
N ILE A 82 -0.15 -8.95 0.44
CA ILE A 82 -1.37 -9.25 -0.31
C ILE A 82 -1.40 -8.37 -1.55
N VAL A 83 -1.49 -9.01 -2.71
CA VAL A 83 -1.59 -8.33 -4.00
C VAL A 83 -2.99 -8.52 -4.55
N PHE A 84 -3.73 -7.43 -4.72
CA PHE A 84 -5.05 -7.40 -5.34
C PHE A 84 -4.93 -6.96 -6.80
N ASN A 85 -5.53 -7.73 -7.70
CA ASN A 85 -5.75 -7.36 -9.08
C ASN A 85 -7.21 -6.94 -9.25
N LEU A 86 -7.41 -5.71 -9.66
CA LEU A 86 -8.70 -5.09 -9.83
C LEU A 86 -9.00 -4.94 -11.32
N GLU A 87 -10.22 -5.33 -11.74
CA GLU A 87 -10.71 -5.14 -13.10
C GLU A 87 -12.06 -4.44 -13.06
N THR A 88 -12.20 -3.35 -13.80
CA THR A 88 -13.43 -2.56 -13.93
C THR A 88 -13.47 -1.83 -15.26
N SER A 89 -14.64 -1.36 -15.68
CA SER A 89 -14.78 -0.44 -16.81
C SER A 89 -14.17 0.94 -16.52
N GLU A 90 -14.10 1.34 -15.24
CA GLU A 90 -13.69 2.67 -14.77
C GLU A 90 -12.20 2.74 -14.40
N ASN A 91 -11.34 1.98 -15.09
CA ASN A 91 -9.90 1.88 -14.78
C ASN A 91 -9.22 3.24 -14.67
N ALA A 92 -9.51 4.16 -15.60
CA ALA A 92 -8.88 5.49 -15.63
C ALA A 92 -9.21 6.32 -14.39
N PHE A 93 -10.46 6.26 -13.91
CA PHE A 93 -10.93 6.93 -12.69
C PHE A 93 -10.22 6.37 -11.45
N LEU A 94 -10.14 5.05 -11.34
CA LEU A 94 -9.54 4.38 -10.19
C LEU A 94 -8.03 4.49 -10.15
N ILE A 95 -7.36 4.53 -11.27
CA ILE A 95 -5.92 4.80 -11.34
C ILE A 95 -5.66 6.26 -10.94
N GLY A 96 -6.43 7.19 -11.48
CA GLY A 96 -6.26 8.61 -11.27
C GLY A 96 -5.00 9.20 -11.90
N ASN A 97 -4.71 10.45 -11.62
CA ASN A 97 -3.54 11.11 -12.18
C ASN A 97 -2.25 10.45 -11.68
N ARG A 98 -1.50 9.83 -12.59
CA ARG A 98 -0.23 9.14 -12.31
C ARG A 98 -0.32 8.06 -11.22
N GLY A 99 -1.49 7.44 -11.04
CA GLY A 99 -1.70 6.40 -10.04
C GLY A 99 -1.98 6.90 -8.63
N ASN A 100 -2.23 8.20 -8.44
CA ASN A 100 -2.45 8.78 -7.10
C ASN A 100 -3.71 8.23 -6.43
N THR A 101 -4.81 8.04 -7.16
CA THR A 101 -6.05 7.46 -6.61
C THR A 101 -5.81 6.02 -6.18
N LEU A 102 -5.17 5.22 -7.04
CA LEU A 102 -4.83 3.84 -6.75
C LEU A 102 -3.93 3.72 -5.52
N HIS A 103 -2.92 4.58 -5.41
CA HIS A 103 -2.03 4.61 -4.25
C HIS A 103 -2.79 4.98 -2.96
N SER A 104 -3.63 6.00 -3.01
CA SER A 104 -4.45 6.41 -1.85
C SER A 104 -5.39 5.29 -1.42
N LEU A 105 -6.02 4.60 -2.37
CA LEU A 105 -6.88 3.45 -2.09
C LEU A 105 -6.10 2.31 -1.44
N ALA A 106 -4.88 2.02 -1.90
CA ALA A 106 -4.01 1.01 -1.29
C ALA A 106 -3.68 1.37 0.17
N VAL A 107 -3.35 2.63 0.45
CA VAL A 107 -3.08 3.11 1.81
C VAL A 107 -4.30 2.96 2.71
N LEU A 108 -5.49 3.37 2.25
CA LEU A 108 -6.73 3.22 3.01
C LEU A 108 -7.07 1.75 3.28
N THR A 109 -6.91 0.89 2.27
CA THR A 109 -7.12 -0.56 2.43
C THR A 109 -6.15 -1.16 3.46
N LYS A 110 -4.87 -0.77 3.42
CA LYS A 110 -3.87 -1.19 4.41
C LYS A 110 -4.25 -0.76 5.83
N ILE A 111 -4.70 0.49 6.01
CA ILE A 111 -5.13 1.01 7.32
C ILE A 111 -6.36 0.24 7.83
N ALA A 112 -7.37 0.04 6.98
CA ALA A 112 -8.56 -0.72 7.33
C ALA A 112 -8.23 -2.16 7.72
N THR A 113 -7.29 -2.80 7.01
CA THR A 113 -6.83 -4.16 7.32
C THR A 113 -6.09 -4.21 8.66
N LYS A 114 -5.20 -3.23 8.91
CA LYS A 114 -4.39 -3.18 10.14
C LYS A 114 -5.24 -3.08 11.42
N GLN A 115 -6.39 -2.43 11.35
CA GLN A 115 -7.28 -2.29 12.52
C GLN A 115 -7.73 -3.65 13.08
N PHE A 116 -7.86 -4.68 12.23
CA PHE A 116 -8.38 -5.99 12.58
C PHE A 116 -7.31 -7.10 12.64
N CYS A 117 -6.07 -6.80 12.25
CA CYS A 117 -4.98 -7.76 12.20
C CYS A 117 -3.80 -7.32 13.06
N GLU A 118 -3.19 -8.26 13.79
CA GLU A 118 -2.00 -8.00 14.63
C GLU A 118 -0.72 -7.92 13.81
N GLU A 119 -0.66 -8.66 12.70
CA GLU A 119 0.53 -8.70 11.85
C GLU A 119 0.57 -7.52 10.89
N GLN A 120 1.76 -7.00 10.67
CA GLN A 120 1.98 -5.99 9.64
C GLN A 120 1.86 -6.66 8.27
N THR A 121 0.75 -6.36 7.59
CA THR A 121 0.49 -6.86 6.24
C THR A 121 0.60 -5.72 5.25
N GLU A 122 1.43 -5.90 4.23
CA GLU A 122 1.50 -5.00 3.10
C GLU A 122 0.38 -5.31 2.10
N VAL A 123 -0.26 -4.24 1.62
CA VAL A 123 -1.34 -4.33 0.63
C VAL A 123 -0.92 -3.60 -0.62
N VAL A 124 -0.89 -4.32 -1.73
CA VAL A 124 -0.64 -3.78 -3.06
C VAL A 124 -1.90 -3.92 -3.90
N LEU A 125 -2.34 -2.82 -4.50
CA LEU A 125 -3.44 -2.81 -5.46
C LEU A 125 -2.89 -2.56 -6.85
N ASP A 126 -3.30 -3.37 -7.81
CA ASP A 126 -3.02 -3.15 -9.23
C ASP A 126 -4.31 -3.16 -10.04
N ILE A 127 -4.38 -2.35 -11.07
CA ILE A 127 -5.52 -2.25 -11.98
C ILE A 127 -5.04 -2.56 -13.39
N SER A 128 -5.47 -3.69 -13.93
CA SER A 128 -5.17 -4.09 -15.32
C SER A 128 -3.68 -3.99 -15.70
N GLY A 129 -2.78 -4.31 -14.76
CA GLY A 129 -1.32 -4.26 -14.97
C GLY A 129 -0.74 -2.85 -15.03
N TYR A 130 -1.42 -1.87 -14.43
CA TYR A 130 -0.98 -0.47 -14.44
C TYR A 130 0.40 -0.29 -13.82
N LEU A 131 0.70 -0.93 -12.69
CA LEU A 131 1.98 -0.74 -11.99
C LEU A 131 3.19 -1.11 -12.86
N ALA A 132 3.10 -2.21 -13.61
CA ALA A 132 4.15 -2.62 -14.54
C ALA A 132 4.33 -1.63 -15.71
N LYS A 133 3.22 -1.18 -16.29
CA LYS A 133 3.23 -0.16 -17.36
C LYS A 133 3.81 1.15 -16.85
N ARG A 134 3.44 1.57 -15.64
CA ARG A 134 3.93 2.81 -15.01
C ARG A 134 5.42 2.74 -14.72
N LYS A 135 5.94 1.61 -14.22
CA LYS A 135 7.36 1.37 -14.03
C LYS A 135 8.12 1.56 -15.33
N THR A 136 7.68 0.94 -16.42
CA THR A 136 8.32 1.09 -17.75
C THR A 136 8.35 2.54 -18.24
N ILE A 137 7.24 3.29 -18.05
CA ILE A 137 7.19 4.71 -18.41
C ILE A 137 8.22 5.52 -17.62
N LEU A 138 8.35 5.25 -16.31
CA LEU A 138 9.32 5.95 -15.45
C LEU A 138 10.76 5.63 -15.83
N GLU A 139 11.06 4.39 -16.19
CA GLU A 139 12.39 3.97 -16.64
C GLU A 139 12.77 4.65 -17.98
N ILE A 140 11.82 4.75 -18.91
CA ILE A 140 12.01 5.48 -20.18
C ILE A 140 12.23 6.98 -19.89
N LEU A 141 11.42 7.58 -19.03
CA LEU A 141 11.57 8.97 -18.62
C LEU A 141 12.95 9.23 -17.99
N ALA A 142 13.37 8.39 -17.04
CA ALA A 142 14.67 8.47 -16.40
C ALA A 142 15.81 8.45 -17.42
N THR A 143 15.77 7.49 -18.34
CA THR A 143 16.78 7.35 -19.39
C THR A 143 16.82 8.57 -20.33
N LYS A 144 15.65 9.10 -20.70
CA LYS A 144 15.52 10.27 -21.56
C LYS A 144 16.11 11.52 -20.90
N GLU A 145 15.73 11.78 -19.65
CA GLU A 145 16.20 12.97 -18.93
C GLU A 145 17.68 12.87 -18.58
N ALA A 146 18.19 11.67 -18.21
CA ALA A 146 19.62 11.45 -17.99
C ALA A 146 20.46 11.73 -19.24
N LYS A 147 20.01 11.32 -20.44
CA LYS A 147 20.68 11.65 -21.70
C LYS A 147 20.73 13.16 -21.97
N LYS A 148 19.65 13.90 -21.65
CA LYS A 148 19.63 15.36 -21.76
C LYS A 148 20.64 15.99 -20.80
N VAL A 149 20.67 15.55 -19.55
CA VAL A 149 21.61 16.03 -18.53
C VAL A 149 23.06 15.76 -18.95
N LEU A 150 23.38 14.61 -19.53
CA LEU A 150 24.71 14.31 -20.06
C LEU A 150 25.12 15.27 -21.18
N ALA A 151 24.20 15.60 -22.08
CA ALA A 151 24.47 16.47 -23.23
C ALA A 151 24.60 17.94 -22.83
N SER A 152 23.70 18.44 -21.96
CA SER A 152 23.64 19.85 -21.59
C SER A 152 24.45 20.19 -20.35
N LYS A 153 24.82 19.20 -19.53
CA LYS A 153 25.38 19.33 -18.17
C LYS A 153 24.49 20.12 -17.18
N ALA A 154 23.29 20.47 -17.58
CA ALA A 154 22.30 21.14 -16.74
C ALA A 154 21.47 20.09 -15.99
N SER A 155 21.21 20.32 -14.71
CA SER A 155 20.34 19.46 -13.91
C SER A 155 18.88 19.59 -14.32
N VAL A 156 18.13 18.51 -14.13
CA VAL A 156 16.68 18.44 -14.37
C VAL A 156 15.97 18.00 -13.11
N GLU A 157 14.86 18.68 -12.79
CA GLU A 157 13.98 18.32 -11.66
C GLU A 157 12.73 17.60 -12.15
N LEU A 158 12.44 16.47 -11.55
CA LEU A 158 11.21 15.69 -11.75
C LEU A 158 10.29 15.89 -10.55
N LYS A 159 9.11 16.45 -10.80
CA LYS A 159 8.10 16.79 -9.79
C LYS A 159 6.93 15.80 -9.80
N ASN A 160 6.17 15.79 -8.72
CA ASN A 160 4.95 14.98 -8.58
C ASN A 160 5.20 13.47 -8.73
N LEU A 161 6.27 13.00 -8.13
CA LEU A 161 6.61 11.58 -8.00
C LEU A 161 6.39 11.15 -6.54
N ASN A 162 5.76 10.00 -6.34
CA ASN A 162 5.70 9.38 -5.01
C ASN A 162 7.05 8.73 -4.63
N ALA A 163 7.19 8.27 -3.40
CA ALA A 163 8.45 7.70 -2.91
C ALA A 163 8.90 6.49 -3.74
N TYR A 164 7.98 5.59 -4.07
CA TYR A 164 8.26 4.41 -4.90
C TYR A 164 8.69 4.78 -6.32
N GLU A 165 8.05 5.77 -6.94
CA GLU A 165 8.42 6.24 -8.27
C GLU A 165 9.80 6.89 -8.32
N ARG A 166 10.17 7.63 -7.25
CA ARG A 166 11.53 8.17 -7.13
C ARG A 166 12.56 7.06 -6.98
N HIS A 167 12.23 6.01 -6.22
CA HIS A 167 13.10 4.84 -6.06
C HIS A 167 13.35 4.13 -7.41
N ILE A 168 12.31 3.91 -8.22
CA ILE A 168 12.46 3.33 -9.58
C ILE A 168 13.46 4.13 -10.42
N ILE A 169 13.37 5.47 -10.39
CA ILE A 169 14.27 6.32 -11.18
C ILE A 169 15.70 6.29 -10.61
N HIS A 170 15.85 6.31 -9.28
CA HIS A 170 17.14 6.13 -8.62
C HIS A 170 17.80 4.81 -9.02
N GLU A 171 17.06 3.71 -8.90
CA GLU A 171 17.52 2.37 -9.28
C GLU A 171 17.94 2.32 -10.75
N LYS A 172 17.09 2.84 -11.65
CA LYS A 172 17.36 2.86 -13.10
C LYS A 172 18.63 3.61 -13.46
N LEU A 173 18.98 4.65 -12.72
CA LEU A 173 20.14 5.51 -12.98
C LEU A 173 21.33 5.21 -12.06
N SER A 174 21.22 4.19 -11.19
CA SER A 174 22.28 3.83 -10.24
C SER A 174 23.63 3.54 -10.92
N ASP A 175 23.61 2.85 -12.06
CA ASP A 175 24.82 2.41 -12.77
C ASP A 175 25.39 3.46 -13.74
N TRP A 176 24.74 4.61 -13.86
CA TRP A 176 25.21 5.67 -14.75
C TRP A 176 26.36 6.46 -14.12
N LYS A 177 27.59 6.28 -14.65
CA LYS A 177 28.83 6.81 -14.04
C LYS A 177 28.89 8.33 -13.87
N LYS A 178 28.21 9.09 -14.75
CA LYS A 178 28.22 10.57 -14.77
C LYS A 178 26.88 11.20 -14.41
N ILE A 179 25.96 10.41 -13.85
CA ILE A 179 24.63 10.85 -13.41
C ILE A 179 24.50 10.58 -11.94
N GLN A 180 24.09 11.60 -11.20
CA GLN A 180 23.69 11.50 -9.81
C GLN A 180 22.23 11.90 -9.68
N THR A 181 21.49 11.18 -8.85
CA THR A 181 20.09 11.47 -8.52
C THR A 181 19.99 11.82 -7.04
N HIS A 182 19.25 12.85 -6.71
CA HIS A 182 19.03 13.29 -5.33
C HIS A 182 17.59 13.73 -5.14
N SER A 183 16.94 13.26 -4.04
CA SER A 183 15.59 13.67 -3.66
C SER A 183 15.64 14.68 -2.53
N HIS A 184 15.08 15.88 -2.73
CA HIS A 184 15.04 16.94 -1.72
C HIS A 184 13.65 17.56 -1.61
N GLY A 185 13.40 18.28 -0.52
CA GLY A 185 12.08 18.82 -0.18
C GLY A 185 11.25 17.85 0.67
N GLU A 186 10.08 18.29 1.08
CA GLU A 186 9.19 17.56 1.97
C GLU A 186 7.80 17.37 1.38
N GLY A 187 7.13 16.28 1.78
CA GLY A 187 5.74 16.01 1.41
C GLY A 187 5.48 16.04 -0.09
N LYS A 188 4.52 16.87 -0.52
CA LYS A 188 4.11 17.03 -1.93
C LYS A 188 5.11 17.82 -2.77
N ASP A 189 5.92 18.64 -2.13
CA ASP A 189 6.93 19.49 -2.80
C ASP A 189 8.28 18.77 -2.95
N ARG A 190 8.36 17.51 -2.53
CA ARG A 190 9.56 16.70 -2.69
C ARG A 190 9.81 16.39 -4.17
N VAL A 191 10.98 16.79 -4.66
CA VAL A 191 11.40 16.64 -6.06
C VAL A 191 12.60 15.69 -6.17
N LEU A 192 12.74 15.08 -7.34
CA LEU A 192 13.90 14.29 -7.70
C LEU A 192 14.72 15.08 -8.72
N THR A 193 15.97 15.39 -8.37
CA THR A 193 16.93 16.05 -9.25
C THR A 193 17.86 15.03 -9.89
N ILE A 194 18.00 15.10 -11.21
CA ILE A 194 19.01 14.37 -11.98
C ILE A 194 20.09 15.37 -12.36
N SER A 195 21.34 15.13 -11.95
CA SER A 195 22.47 16.04 -12.17
C SER A 195 23.65 15.35 -12.84
N PHE A 196 24.44 16.13 -13.59
CA PHE A 196 25.73 15.68 -14.12
C PHE A 196 26.81 15.78 -13.03
N VAL A 197 27.65 14.75 -12.95
CA VAL A 197 28.82 14.71 -12.07
C VAL A 197 29.99 14.12 -12.82
N GLU A 198 31.18 14.68 -12.63
CA GLU A 198 32.40 14.13 -13.26
C GLU A 198 32.78 12.79 -12.62
N ASN A 199 32.72 12.72 -11.30
CA ASN A 199 32.96 11.52 -10.50
C ASN A 199 31.77 11.28 -9.58
N LYS A 200 31.07 10.17 -9.74
CA LYS A 200 29.94 9.80 -8.89
C LYS A 200 30.44 9.41 -7.49
N LYS A 201 29.97 10.10 -6.46
CA LYS A 201 30.14 9.64 -5.08
C LYS A 201 29.28 8.41 -4.83
N PRO A 202 29.74 7.43 -4.03
CA PRO A 202 28.88 6.32 -3.63
C PRO A 202 27.59 6.87 -2.98
N ASN A 203 26.47 6.22 -3.27
CA ASN A 203 25.17 6.66 -2.75
C ASN A 203 25.12 6.37 -1.24
N PRO A 204 24.84 7.35 -0.37
CA PRO A 204 24.78 7.10 1.07
C PRO A 204 23.61 6.19 1.50
N GLU A 205 22.66 5.91 0.61
CA GLU A 205 21.50 5.04 0.89
C GLU A 205 21.74 3.55 0.58
N SER A 206 22.97 3.14 0.22
CA SER A 206 23.30 1.73 -0.09
C SER A 206 24.01 1.01 1.08
N GLU A 207 24.06 1.60 2.27
CA GLU A 207 24.73 1.03 3.46
C GLU A 207 23.75 0.76 4.63
N GLU A 208 22.47 0.40 4.36
CA GLU A 208 21.57 -0.16 5.39
C GLU A 208 20.90 -1.45 4.92
#